data_cc9954d4412e927e2c2e5489d1d7a979
#
_entry.id   cc9954d4412e927e2c2e5489d1d7a979
#
_cell.length_a   1.000
_cell.length_b   1.000
_cell.length_c   1.000
_cell.angle_alpha   90.00
_cell.angle_beta   90.00
_cell.angle_gamma   90.00
#
_symmetry.space_group_name_H-M   'P 1'
#
loop_
_entity.id
_entity.type
_entity.pdbx_description
1 polymer ?
#
loop_
_entity_poly.entity_id
_entity_poly.type
_entity_poly.pdbx_seq_one_letter_code
_entity_poly.pdbx_strand_id
1 'polypeptide(L)'
;SEMCIRDRKVYEYAAAVLAEVKRAIAGKDACITKAFATILAGGHILIEDVPGVGKTTLAIAFSRVMGLLDHRVQFTPDVLPADIVGFNMYQKETGQFVYHPGTIMCNLFLADEINRTSPKTQSALLEVMEEQQVTVDGVTRDTGNPFIVIATENPAGSAGTQLLPESQLDRFMICVSMGYPTLEEEMKILRRSQGSVQAGERITDSVEPILDASSLLQLRKNAGEVFVHELIYR
;
A
#
# COMPACT_ATOMS: atom_id res chain seq x y z
N SER A 1 -8.60 -24.03 24.72
CA SER A 1 -9.82 -23.33 24.39
C SER A 1 -9.75 -22.84 22.94
N GLU A 2 -10.88 -22.70 22.25
CA GLU A 2 -10.97 -22.25 20.85
C GLU A 2 -10.27 -20.91 20.59
N MET A 3 -10.28 -20.01 21.56
CA MET A 3 -9.59 -18.72 21.50
C MET A 3 -8.07 -18.89 21.32
N CYS A 4 -7.46 -19.85 22.03
CA CYS A 4 -6.02 -20.11 21.93
C CYS A 4 -5.62 -20.71 20.57
N ILE A 5 -6.52 -21.43 19.90
CA ILE A 5 -6.28 -22.01 18.57
C ILE A 5 -6.40 -20.93 17.47
N ARG A 6 -7.34 -19.99 17.60
CA ARG A 6 -7.48 -18.84 16.69
C ARG A 6 -6.26 -17.94 16.74
N ASP A 7 -5.83 -17.55 17.95
CA ASP A 7 -4.67 -16.68 18.15
C ASP A 7 -3.41 -17.31 17.55
N ARG A 8 -3.24 -18.62 17.71
CA ARG A 8 -2.13 -19.37 17.14
C ARG A 8 -2.12 -19.33 15.61
N LYS A 9 -3.29 -19.49 14.97
CA LYS A 9 -3.41 -19.40 13.50
C LYS A 9 -3.11 -17.99 13.00
N VAL A 10 -3.61 -16.94 13.67
CA VAL A 10 -3.30 -15.54 13.32
C VAL A 10 -1.80 -15.30 13.38
N TYR A 11 -1.16 -15.74 14.45
CA TYR A 11 0.29 -15.62 14.62
C TYR A 11 1.07 -16.37 13.52
N GLU A 12 0.68 -17.61 13.20
CA GLU A 12 1.35 -18.42 12.17
C GLU A 12 1.26 -17.77 10.79
N TYR A 13 0.10 -17.26 10.38
CA TYR A 13 -0.07 -16.52 9.13
C TYR A 13 0.71 -15.20 9.13
N ALA A 14 0.65 -14.44 10.21
CA ALA A 14 1.39 -13.19 10.34
C ALA A 14 2.90 -13.42 10.24
N ALA A 15 3.41 -14.46 10.92
CA ALA A 15 4.83 -14.82 10.87
C ALA A 15 5.26 -15.26 9.46
N ALA A 16 4.42 -16.04 8.76
CA ALA A 16 4.69 -16.47 7.38
C ALA A 16 4.72 -15.29 6.40
N VAL A 17 3.74 -14.39 6.47
CA VAL A 17 3.70 -13.17 5.64
C VAL A 17 4.94 -12.31 5.88
N LEU A 18 5.30 -12.04 7.14
CA LEU A 18 6.48 -11.26 7.49
C LEU A 18 7.77 -11.91 6.99
N ALA A 19 7.91 -13.23 7.13
CA ALA A 19 9.07 -13.96 6.67
C ALA A 19 9.24 -13.85 5.15
N GLU A 20 8.13 -13.96 4.40
CA GLU A 20 8.15 -13.88 2.94
C GLU A 20 8.46 -12.47 2.44
N VAL A 21 7.86 -11.42 3.02
CA VAL A 21 8.18 -10.04 2.68
C VAL A 21 9.65 -9.70 3.01
N LYS A 22 10.17 -10.16 4.15
CA LYS A 22 11.58 -9.98 4.55
C LYS A 22 12.56 -10.70 3.62
N ARG A 23 12.11 -11.77 2.97
CA ARG A 23 12.89 -12.44 1.94
C ARG A 23 13.12 -11.54 0.72
N ALA A 24 12.10 -10.74 0.35
CA ALA A 24 12.20 -9.79 -0.77
C ALA A 24 12.98 -8.52 -0.40
N ILE A 25 12.88 -8.07 0.85
CA ILE A 25 13.45 -6.79 1.31
C ILE A 25 14.42 -7.04 2.45
N ALA A 26 15.69 -6.71 2.24
CA ALA A 26 16.71 -6.88 3.25
C ALA A 26 16.74 -5.72 4.24
N GLY A 27 16.81 -6.04 5.55
CA GLY A 27 17.18 -5.09 6.60
C GLY A 27 16.14 -4.05 7.00
N LYS A 28 14.88 -4.21 6.61
CA LYS A 28 13.80 -3.26 6.94
C LYS A 28 12.76 -3.86 7.89
N ASP A 29 13.18 -4.74 8.77
CA ASP A 29 12.32 -5.55 9.62
C ASP A 29 11.31 -4.75 10.44
N ALA A 30 11.74 -3.65 11.04
CA ALA A 30 10.86 -2.79 11.84
C ALA A 30 9.80 -2.10 10.96
N CYS A 31 10.20 -1.59 9.79
CA CYS A 31 9.28 -0.95 8.84
C CYS A 31 8.27 -1.98 8.31
N ILE A 32 8.73 -3.17 7.88
CA ILE A 32 7.87 -4.26 7.39
C ILE A 32 6.85 -4.67 8.46
N THR A 33 7.29 -4.83 9.70
CA THR A 33 6.40 -5.23 10.80
C THR A 33 5.34 -4.17 11.10
N LYS A 34 5.73 -2.88 11.15
CA LYS A 34 4.80 -1.77 11.35
C LYS A 34 3.80 -1.66 10.19
N ALA A 35 4.28 -1.76 8.95
CA ALA A 35 3.43 -1.73 7.77
C ALA A 35 2.41 -2.87 7.77
N PHE A 36 2.82 -4.09 8.09
CA PHE A 36 1.91 -5.23 8.17
C PHE A 36 0.90 -5.08 9.31
N ALA A 37 1.32 -4.61 10.49
CA ALA A 37 0.40 -4.32 11.60
C ALA A 37 -0.66 -3.27 11.18
N THR A 38 -0.26 -2.23 10.45
CA THR A 38 -1.18 -1.22 9.90
C THR A 38 -2.16 -1.82 8.89
N ILE A 39 -1.68 -2.68 8.00
CA ILE A 39 -2.52 -3.42 7.05
C ILE A 39 -3.56 -4.27 7.79
N LEU A 40 -3.17 -4.97 8.86
CA LEU A 40 -4.07 -5.76 9.69
C LEU A 40 -5.08 -4.89 10.44
N ALA A 41 -4.68 -3.69 10.86
CA ALA A 41 -5.58 -2.72 11.50
C ALA A 41 -6.55 -2.03 10.51
N GLY A 42 -6.39 -2.25 9.20
CA GLY A 42 -7.23 -1.63 8.17
C GLY A 42 -6.79 -0.21 7.79
N GLY A 43 -5.60 0.22 8.22
CA GLY A 43 -5.07 1.55 7.96
C GLY A 43 -4.30 1.69 6.66
N HIS A 44 -3.99 2.95 6.32
CA HIS A 44 -3.13 3.35 5.22
C HIS A 44 -1.76 3.77 5.72
N ILE A 45 -0.75 3.72 4.85
CA ILE A 45 0.66 3.90 5.20
C ILE A 45 1.25 5.04 4.38
N LEU A 46 1.94 5.96 5.05
CA LEU A 46 2.80 6.94 4.39
C LEU A 46 4.27 6.56 4.62
N ILE A 47 5.05 6.55 3.57
CA ILE A 47 6.50 6.31 3.63
C ILE A 47 7.21 7.61 3.23
N GLU A 48 7.80 8.27 4.20
CA GLU A 48 8.62 9.47 3.98
C GLU A 48 10.08 9.05 3.86
N ASP A 49 10.63 9.16 2.65
CA ASP A 49 12.02 8.76 2.44
C ASP A 49 12.58 9.21 1.10
N VAL A 50 13.91 9.21 1.02
CA VAL A 50 14.62 9.49 -0.23
C VAL A 50 14.30 8.46 -1.33
N PRO A 51 14.44 8.81 -2.61
CA PRO A 51 14.28 7.88 -3.72
C PRO A 51 15.24 6.68 -3.62
N GLY A 52 14.80 5.51 -4.09
CA GLY A 52 15.68 4.33 -4.26
C GLY A 52 15.81 3.42 -3.03
N VAL A 53 15.17 3.70 -1.90
CA VAL A 53 15.27 2.86 -0.68
C VAL A 53 14.40 1.59 -0.71
N GLY A 54 13.65 1.33 -1.79
CA GLY A 54 12.85 0.11 -1.94
C GLY A 54 11.35 0.25 -1.60
N LYS A 55 10.82 1.47 -1.54
CA LYS A 55 9.40 1.75 -1.25
C LYS A 55 8.44 0.99 -2.16
N THR A 56 8.68 1.03 -3.47
CA THR A 56 7.89 0.30 -4.48
C THR A 56 8.02 -1.21 -4.30
N THR A 57 9.22 -1.71 -4.00
CA THR A 57 9.45 -3.14 -3.74
C THR A 57 8.65 -3.62 -2.55
N LEU A 58 8.54 -2.81 -1.48
CA LEU A 58 7.74 -3.12 -0.29
C LEU A 58 6.25 -3.27 -0.63
N ALA A 59 5.68 -2.33 -1.37
CA ALA A 59 4.28 -2.39 -1.77
C ALA A 59 3.97 -3.61 -2.64
N ILE A 60 4.82 -3.89 -3.64
CA ILE A 60 4.66 -5.06 -4.51
C ILE A 60 4.84 -6.38 -3.73
N ALA A 61 5.78 -6.44 -2.79
CA ALA A 61 5.95 -7.63 -1.96
C ALA A 61 4.71 -7.90 -1.11
N PHE A 62 4.10 -6.87 -0.51
CA PHE A 62 2.86 -7.01 0.23
C PHE A 62 1.69 -7.41 -0.67
N SER A 63 1.53 -6.81 -1.85
CA SER A 63 0.43 -7.20 -2.75
C SER A 63 0.52 -8.67 -3.16
N ARG A 64 1.72 -9.14 -3.49
CA ARG A 64 1.96 -10.53 -3.91
C ARG A 64 1.75 -11.53 -2.79
N VAL A 65 2.34 -11.30 -1.62
CA VAL A 65 2.21 -12.22 -0.48
C VAL A 65 0.77 -12.35 0.01
N MET A 66 -0.03 -11.30 -0.18
CA MET A 66 -1.45 -11.26 0.19
C MET A 66 -2.40 -11.55 -0.98
N GLY A 67 -1.87 -11.90 -2.18
CA GLY A 67 -2.70 -12.21 -3.35
C GLY A 67 -3.65 -11.08 -3.76
N LEU A 68 -3.24 -9.82 -3.62
CA LEU A 68 -4.06 -8.65 -3.86
C LEU A 68 -3.83 -8.08 -5.26
N LEU A 69 -4.90 -7.58 -5.89
CA LEU A 69 -4.76 -6.75 -7.08
C LEU A 69 -4.13 -5.42 -6.71
N ASP A 70 -2.97 -5.11 -7.28
CA ASP A 70 -2.28 -3.85 -7.06
C ASP A 70 -2.22 -2.98 -8.28
N HIS A 71 -2.32 -1.66 -8.05
CA HIS A 71 -2.02 -0.65 -9.04
C HIS A 71 -1.01 0.35 -8.49
N ARG A 72 -0.16 0.88 -9.36
CA ARG A 72 0.82 1.90 -9.03
C ARG A 72 0.63 3.12 -9.90
N VAL A 73 0.64 4.30 -9.27
CA VAL A 73 0.67 5.59 -9.97
C VAL A 73 1.86 6.40 -9.44
N GLN A 74 2.72 6.85 -10.36
CA GLN A 74 3.74 7.85 -10.08
C GLN A 74 3.07 9.22 -10.18
N PHE A 75 2.93 9.91 -9.07
CA PHE A 75 2.31 11.22 -9.05
C PHE A 75 3.26 12.28 -9.63
N THR A 76 2.75 13.03 -10.59
CA THR A 76 3.38 14.18 -11.24
C THR A 76 2.38 15.33 -11.28
N PRO A 77 2.79 16.57 -11.60
CA PRO A 77 1.86 17.69 -11.76
C PRO A 77 0.76 17.46 -12.81
N ASP A 78 0.99 16.56 -13.76
CA ASP A 78 0.06 16.27 -14.87
C ASP A 78 -1.01 15.24 -14.52
N VAL A 79 -0.87 14.52 -13.41
CA VAL A 79 -1.87 13.51 -12.97
C VAL A 79 -3.15 14.23 -12.53
N LEU A 80 -4.26 13.86 -13.16
CA LEU A 80 -5.58 14.44 -12.90
C LEU A 80 -6.38 13.56 -11.92
N PRO A 81 -7.35 14.12 -11.19
CA PRO A 81 -8.29 13.35 -10.38
C PRO A 81 -8.99 12.23 -11.18
N ALA A 82 -9.34 12.49 -12.44
CA ALA A 82 -9.99 11.51 -13.32
C ALA A 82 -9.12 10.27 -13.61
N ASP A 83 -7.79 10.41 -13.61
CA ASP A 83 -6.87 9.28 -13.79
C ASP A 83 -6.93 8.33 -12.56
N ILE A 84 -7.24 8.91 -11.39
CA ILE A 84 -7.34 8.16 -10.14
C ILE A 84 -8.72 7.53 -10.00
N VAL A 85 -9.79 8.33 -10.06
CA VAL A 85 -11.16 7.87 -9.75
C VAL A 85 -11.93 7.37 -10.98
N GLY A 86 -11.43 7.62 -12.20
CA GLY A 86 -12.13 7.28 -13.44
C GLY A 86 -13.03 8.42 -13.94
N PHE A 87 -13.66 8.19 -15.07
CA PHE A 87 -14.53 9.15 -15.75
C PHE A 87 -15.55 8.46 -16.64
N ASN A 88 -16.64 9.16 -16.99
CA ASN A 88 -17.57 8.71 -18.00
C ASN A 88 -17.20 9.25 -19.38
N MET A 89 -17.19 8.37 -20.37
CA MET A 89 -16.95 8.72 -21.77
C MET A 89 -18.18 8.41 -22.62
N TYR A 90 -18.60 9.36 -23.45
CA TYR A 90 -19.69 9.14 -24.38
C TYR A 90 -19.25 8.26 -25.56
N GLN A 91 -19.94 7.14 -25.73
CA GLN A 91 -19.73 6.21 -26.85
C GLN A 91 -20.72 6.55 -27.97
N LYS A 92 -20.22 7.00 -29.12
CA LYS A 92 -21.06 7.39 -30.27
C LYS A 92 -21.83 6.21 -30.85
N GLU A 93 -21.25 5.01 -30.81
CA GLU A 93 -21.83 3.78 -31.37
C GLU A 93 -23.08 3.33 -30.61
N THR A 94 -23.08 3.51 -29.30
CA THR A 94 -24.18 3.09 -28.41
C THR A 94 -25.08 4.24 -27.97
N GLY A 95 -24.64 5.48 -28.15
CA GLY A 95 -25.34 6.65 -27.65
C GLY A 95 -25.34 6.79 -26.11
N GLN A 96 -24.47 6.07 -25.41
CA GLN A 96 -24.44 5.99 -23.96
C GLN A 96 -23.12 6.50 -23.36
N PHE A 97 -23.20 6.94 -22.11
CA PHE A 97 -22.01 7.19 -21.32
C PHE A 97 -21.54 5.88 -20.68
N VAL A 98 -20.27 5.55 -20.86
CA VAL A 98 -19.64 4.36 -20.28
C VAL A 98 -18.56 4.81 -19.31
N TYR A 99 -18.59 4.25 -18.09
CA TYR A 99 -17.58 4.51 -17.08
C TYR A 99 -16.28 3.79 -17.42
N HIS A 100 -15.21 4.56 -17.43
CA HIS A 100 -13.84 4.07 -17.52
C HIS A 100 -13.25 4.10 -16.10
N PRO A 101 -12.95 2.92 -15.50
CA PRO A 101 -12.41 2.85 -14.15
C PRO A 101 -11.07 3.57 -14.04
N GLY A 102 -10.89 4.31 -12.96
CA GLY A 102 -9.60 4.88 -12.60
C GLY A 102 -8.67 3.84 -11.99
N THR A 103 -7.42 4.24 -11.80
CA THR A 103 -6.37 3.36 -11.28
C THR A 103 -6.58 2.95 -9.81
N ILE A 104 -7.46 3.66 -9.10
CA ILE A 104 -7.78 3.37 -7.69
C ILE A 104 -8.59 2.09 -7.51
N MET A 105 -9.18 1.54 -8.57
CA MET A 105 -10.04 0.35 -8.53
C MET A 105 -9.18 -0.92 -8.36
N CYS A 106 -8.62 -1.10 -7.17
CA CYS A 106 -7.73 -2.19 -6.79
C CYS A 106 -7.78 -2.46 -5.28
N ASN A 107 -7.09 -3.49 -4.81
CA ASN A 107 -6.97 -3.81 -3.38
C ASN A 107 -5.82 -3.07 -2.70
N LEU A 108 -4.68 -2.95 -3.39
CA LEU A 108 -3.51 -2.22 -2.89
C LEU A 108 -3.11 -1.16 -3.91
N PHE A 109 -3.20 0.09 -3.50
CA PHE A 109 -2.83 1.23 -4.34
C PHE A 109 -1.51 1.83 -3.86
N LEU A 110 -0.50 1.82 -4.73
CA LEU A 110 0.77 2.50 -4.49
C LEU A 110 0.74 3.89 -5.11
N ALA A 111 0.61 4.91 -4.25
CA ALA A 111 0.68 6.31 -4.59
C ALA A 111 2.12 6.82 -4.45
N ASP A 112 2.89 6.78 -5.54
CA ASP A 112 4.31 7.12 -5.49
C ASP A 112 4.52 8.63 -5.69
N GLU A 113 5.22 9.27 -4.74
CA GLU A 113 5.51 10.73 -4.71
C GLU A 113 4.24 11.60 -4.69
N ILE A 114 3.28 11.29 -3.80
CA ILE A 114 1.99 12.00 -3.69
C ILE A 114 2.14 13.51 -3.52
N ASN A 115 3.23 13.97 -2.93
CA ASN A 115 3.49 15.38 -2.70
C ASN A 115 3.99 16.16 -3.95
N ARG A 116 4.01 15.53 -5.13
CA ARG A 116 4.34 16.18 -6.41
C ARG A 116 3.13 16.54 -7.27
N THR A 117 1.96 16.05 -6.94
CA THR A 117 0.74 16.34 -7.71
C THR A 117 -0.03 17.55 -7.15
N SER A 118 -1.06 17.97 -7.88
CA SER A 118 -1.92 19.09 -7.46
C SER A 118 -2.71 18.76 -6.18
N PRO A 119 -3.02 19.76 -5.35
CA PRO A 119 -3.88 19.56 -4.17
C PRO A 119 -5.24 18.94 -4.50
N LYS A 120 -5.76 19.20 -5.69
CA LYS A 120 -7.03 18.64 -6.17
C LYS A 120 -6.93 17.12 -6.37
N THR A 121 -5.83 16.65 -6.94
CA THR A 121 -5.58 15.21 -7.16
C THR A 121 -5.28 14.51 -5.83
N GLN A 122 -4.52 15.16 -4.93
CA GLN A 122 -4.30 14.67 -3.57
C GLN A 122 -5.65 14.48 -2.84
N SER A 123 -6.53 15.50 -2.87
CA SER A 123 -7.85 15.44 -2.22
C SER A 123 -8.71 14.30 -2.76
N ALA A 124 -8.68 14.04 -4.07
CA ALA A 124 -9.43 12.93 -4.66
C ALA A 124 -8.96 11.57 -4.15
N LEU A 125 -7.63 11.36 -4.02
CA LEU A 125 -7.10 10.13 -3.42
C LEU A 125 -7.49 10.00 -1.95
N LEU A 126 -7.34 11.08 -1.17
CA LEU A 126 -7.60 11.08 0.27
C LEU A 126 -9.09 10.87 0.59
N GLU A 127 -10.01 11.37 -0.26
CA GLU A 127 -11.43 11.09 -0.17
C GLU A 127 -11.70 9.59 -0.35
N VAL A 128 -11.12 8.96 -1.36
CA VAL A 128 -11.28 7.52 -1.59
C VAL A 128 -10.67 6.69 -0.45
N MET A 129 -9.58 7.14 0.18
CA MET A 129 -9.02 6.46 1.34
C MET A 129 -9.99 6.44 2.53
N GLU A 130 -10.75 7.50 2.73
CA GLU A 130 -11.72 7.60 3.81
C GLU A 130 -13.02 6.84 3.51
N GLU A 131 -13.57 7.06 2.32
CA GLU A 131 -14.88 6.54 1.93
C GLU A 131 -14.82 5.10 1.39
N GLN A 132 -13.66 4.64 0.91
CA GLN A 132 -13.43 3.38 0.18
C GLN A 132 -14.34 3.21 -1.05
N GLN A 133 -14.80 4.33 -1.58
CA GLN A 133 -15.72 4.44 -2.71
C GLN A 133 -15.30 5.59 -3.63
N VAL A 134 -15.71 5.53 -4.87
CA VAL A 134 -15.61 6.62 -5.84
C VAL A 134 -16.99 7.00 -6.34
N THR A 135 -17.28 8.30 -6.42
CA THR A 135 -18.53 8.81 -7.00
C THR A 135 -18.22 9.62 -8.26
N VAL A 136 -18.68 9.14 -9.41
CA VAL A 136 -18.52 9.81 -10.69
C VAL A 136 -19.89 10.01 -11.30
N ASP A 137 -20.23 11.27 -11.61
CA ASP A 137 -21.53 11.70 -12.17
C ASP A 137 -22.73 11.13 -11.38
N GLY A 138 -22.65 11.17 -10.06
CA GLY A 138 -23.71 10.73 -9.16
C GLY A 138 -23.84 9.19 -9.00
N VAL A 139 -22.94 8.41 -9.59
CA VAL A 139 -22.92 6.95 -9.42
C VAL A 139 -21.74 6.56 -8.54
N THR A 140 -22.04 5.98 -7.38
CA THR A 140 -21.04 5.49 -6.42
C THR A 140 -20.63 4.05 -6.76
N ARG A 141 -19.35 3.77 -6.64
CA ARG A 141 -18.73 2.46 -6.89
C ARG A 141 -17.74 2.16 -5.80
N ASP A 142 -17.78 0.94 -5.27
CA ASP A 142 -16.81 0.48 -4.28
C ASP A 142 -15.44 0.26 -4.92
N THR A 143 -14.38 0.52 -4.15
CA THR A 143 -13.01 0.11 -4.49
C THR A 143 -12.81 -1.39 -4.24
N GLY A 144 -11.57 -1.87 -4.27
CA GLY A 144 -11.27 -3.24 -3.83
C GLY A 144 -11.57 -3.44 -2.33
N ASN A 145 -11.91 -4.66 -1.93
CA ASN A 145 -12.05 -5.02 -0.52
C ASN A 145 -11.16 -6.24 -0.20
N PRO A 146 -10.13 -6.09 0.65
CA PRO A 146 -9.71 -4.88 1.36
C PRO A 146 -9.19 -3.78 0.42
N PHE A 147 -9.24 -2.53 0.88
CA PHE A 147 -8.60 -1.40 0.21
C PHE A 147 -7.46 -0.85 1.09
N ILE A 148 -6.26 -0.76 0.52
CA ILE A 148 -5.04 -0.35 1.20
C ILE A 148 -4.32 0.65 0.33
N VAL A 149 -3.90 1.77 0.90
CA VAL A 149 -3.02 2.73 0.23
C VAL A 149 -1.66 2.73 0.92
N ILE A 150 -0.62 2.56 0.12
CA ILE A 150 0.77 2.85 0.51
C ILE A 150 1.18 4.07 -0.31
N ALA A 151 1.24 5.22 0.34
CA ALA A 151 1.71 6.44 -0.29
C ALA A 151 3.19 6.67 0.03
N THR A 152 3.90 7.30 -0.90
CA THR A 152 5.27 7.73 -0.66
C THR A 152 5.37 9.24 -0.85
N GLU A 153 6.24 9.87 -0.06
CA GLU A 153 6.62 11.25 -0.29
C GLU A 153 8.14 11.41 -0.21
N ASN A 154 8.63 12.41 -0.89
CA ASN A 154 10.02 12.83 -0.75
C ASN A 154 10.11 13.88 0.36
N PRO A 155 11.22 13.89 1.14
CA PRO A 155 11.41 14.86 2.20
C PRO A 155 11.27 16.30 1.72
N ALA A 156 10.88 17.17 2.64
CA ALA A 156 10.77 18.61 2.42
C ALA A 156 12.04 19.20 1.80
N GLY A 157 11.87 20.06 0.78
CA GLY A 157 12.99 20.71 0.09
C GLY A 157 13.40 20.05 -1.22
N SER A 158 12.80 18.92 -1.62
CA SER A 158 12.97 18.39 -2.97
C SER A 158 12.27 19.31 -3.99
N ALA A 159 12.89 19.52 -5.15
CA ALA A 159 12.34 20.43 -6.17
C ALA A 159 10.96 19.95 -6.64
N GLY A 160 9.97 20.86 -6.63
CA GLY A 160 8.61 20.58 -7.11
C GLY A 160 7.74 19.77 -6.16
N THR A 161 8.09 19.68 -4.87
CA THR A 161 7.27 19.03 -3.84
C THR A 161 6.54 20.05 -2.98
N GLN A 162 5.31 19.74 -2.60
CA GLN A 162 4.52 20.47 -1.60
C GLN A 162 4.27 19.52 -0.42
N LEU A 163 4.50 20.02 0.81
CA LEU A 163 4.17 19.24 2.00
C LEU A 163 2.66 18.95 2.04
N LEU A 164 2.29 17.73 2.43
CA LEU A 164 0.92 17.42 2.77
C LEU A 164 0.52 18.20 4.02
N PRO A 165 -0.64 18.88 4.03
CA PRO A 165 -1.19 19.50 5.23
C PRO A 165 -1.42 18.47 6.34
N GLU A 166 -1.30 18.88 7.62
CA GLU A 166 -1.55 17.99 8.76
C GLU A 166 -2.90 17.29 8.71
N SER A 167 -3.96 17.99 8.27
CA SER A 167 -5.29 17.41 8.09
C SER A 167 -5.35 16.30 7.03
N GLN A 168 -4.39 16.25 6.13
CA GLN A 168 -4.27 15.20 5.12
C GLN A 168 -3.39 14.04 5.63
N LEU A 169 -2.39 14.34 6.45
CA LEU A 169 -1.55 13.32 7.08
C LEU A 169 -2.35 12.43 8.03
N ASP A 170 -3.39 12.95 8.65
CA ASP A 170 -4.28 12.23 9.57
C ASP A 170 -5.04 11.04 8.91
N ARG A 171 -5.08 11.01 7.58
CA ARG A 171 -5.65 9.87 6.82
C ARG A 171 -4.74 8.63 6.84
N PHE A 172 -3.48 8.81 7.15
CA PHE A 172 -2.52 7.72 7.26
C PHE A 172 -2.42 7.28 8.71
N MET A 173 -2.60 5.99 8.97
CA MET A 173 -2.49 5.43 10.32
C MET A 173 -1.06 5.52 10.86
N ILE A 174 -0.07 5.38 9.97
CA ILE A 174 1.35 5.56 10.30
C ILE A 174 2.10 6.31 9.20
N CYS A 175 3.10 7.08 9.64
CA CYS A 175 4.18 7.57 8.79
C CYS A 175 5.46 6.84 9.19
N VAL A 176 6.15 6.24 8.23
CA VAL A 176 7.37 5.46 8.47
C VAL A 176 8.47 5.86 7.50
N SER A 177 9.71 5.73 7.96
CA SER A 177 10.90 5.81 7.11
C SER A 177 11.57 4.44 7.02
N MET A 178 12.01 4.07 5.84
CA MET A 178 12.81 2.87 5.61
C MET A 178 14.29 3.13 5.88
N GLY A 179 14.74 4.38 5.69
CA GLY A 179 16.13 4.78 5.81
C GLY A 179 17.06 4.13 4.79
N TYR A 180 18.31 4.49 4.81
CA TYR A 180 19.33 3.85 4.01
C TYR A 180 19.64 2.43 4.52
N PRO A 181 20.04 1.50 3.65
CA PRO A 181 20.53 0.20 4.08
C PRO A 181 21.87 0.37 4.82
N THR A 182 22.13 -0.53 5.76
CA THR A 182 23.46 -0.69 6.34
C THR A 182 24.43 -1.25 5.30
N LEU A 183 25.75 -1.14 5.51
CA LEU A 183 26.75 -1.69 4.60
C LEU A 183 26.53 -3.21 4.36
N GLU A 184 26.17 -3.97 5.40
CA GLU A 184 25.91 -5.40 5.27
C GLU A 184 24.66 -5.69 4.43
N GLU A 185 23.62 -4.89 4.57
CA GLU A 185 22.39 -4.98 3.80
C GLU A 185 22.65 -4.60 2.34
N GLU A 186 23.41 -3.53 2.10
CA GLU A 186 23.81 -3.10 0.76
C GLU A 186 24.60 -4.19 0.04
N MET A 187 25.55 -4.83 0.73
CA MET A 187 26.28 -5.97 0.19
C MET A 187 25.36 -7.16 -0.16
N LYS A 188 24.33 -7.43 0.67
CA LYS A 188 23.32 -8.47 0.35
C LYS A 188 22.49 -8.11 -0.88
N ILE A 189 22.09 -6.84 -1.01
CA ILE A 189 21.35 -6.34 -2.18
C ILE A 189 22.20 -6.49 -3.44
N LEU A 190 23.47 -6.07 -3.41
CA LEU A 190 24.38 -6.18 -4.54
C LEU A 190 24.62 -7.64 -4.97
N ARG A 191 24.83 -8.56 -4.02
CA ARG A 191 24.98 -9.99 -4.33
C ARG A 191 23.74 -10.60 -4.98
N ARG A 192 22.54 -10.19 -4.52
CA ARG A 192 21.28 -10.64 -5.11
C ARG A 192 21.07 -10.08 -6.52
N SER A 193 21.41 -8.81 -6.75
CA SER A 193 21.28 -8.19 -8.07
C SER A 193 22.20 -8.81 -9.12
N GLN A 194 23.40 -9.25 -8.75
CA GLN A 194 24.32 -9.96 -9.67
C GLN A 194 23.73 -11.28 -10.19
N GLY A 195 22.95 -12.00 -9.37
CA GLY A 195 22.25 -13.23 -9.79
C GLY A 195 21.02 -12.98 -10.66
N SER A 196 20.24 -11.91 -10.35
CA SER A 196 18.99 -11.60 -11.05
C SER A 196 19.18 -10.86 -12.38
N VAL A 197 20.25 -10.13 -12.55
CA VAL A 197 20.57 -9.45 -13.84
C VAL A 197 20.72 -10.43 -15.00
N GLN A 198 21.16 -11.66 -14.73
CA GLN A 198 21.26 -12.70 -15.75
C GLN A 198 19.91 -13.31 -16.15
N ALA A 199 18.88 -13.21 -15.29
CA ALA A 199 17.57 -13.83 -15.51
C ALA A 199 16.47 -12.82 -15.91
N GLY A 200 16.68 -11.50 -15.80
CA GLY A 200 15.66 -10.48 -16.05
C GLY A 200 14.51 -10.48 -15.04
N GLU A 201 14.63 -11.25 -13.97
CA GLU A 201 13.60 -11.40 -12.92
C GLU A 201 13.73 -10.31 -11.85
N ARG A 202 12.60 -9.75 -11.44
CA ARG A 202 12.55 -8.86 -10.28
C ARG A 202 12.57 -9.69 -8.99
N ILE A 203 13.22 -9.20 -7.94
CA ILE A 203 13.26 -9.87 -6.62
C ILE A 203 11.84 -10.21 -6.12
N THR A 204 10.88 -9.35 -6.43
CA THR A 204 9.48 -9.57 -6.08
C THR A 204 8.83 -10.73 -6.84
N ASP A 205 9.37 -11.17 -7.98
CA ASP A 205 8.79 -12.27 -8.77
C ASP A 205 8.92 -13.62 -8.06
N SER A 206 9.84 -13.73 -7.11
CA SER A 206 10.02 -14.91 -6.27
C SER A 206 9.15 -14.91 -4.99
N VAL A 207 8.33 -13.87 -4.76
CA VAL A 207 7.42 -13.81 -3.60
C VAL A 207 6.20 -14.68 -3.87
N GLU A 208 5.95 -15.63 -2.98
CA GLU A 208 4.81 -16.53 -3.08
C GLU A 208 3.59 -15.99 -2.31
N PRO A 209 2.37 -16.16 -2.82
CA PRO A 209 1.16 -15.77 -2.11
C PRO A 209 0.95 -16.70 -0.90
N ILE A 210 0.80 -16.11 0.28
CA ILE A 210 0.48 -16.80 1.55
C ILE A 210 -1.00 -16.63 1.90
N LEU A 211 -1.57 -15.49 1.52
CA LEU A 211 -2.95 -15.10 1.77
C LEU A 211 -3.64 -14.78 0.45
N ASP A 212 -4.94 -14.65 0.53
CA ASP A 212 -5.80 -13.96 -0.42
C ASP A 212 -6.59 -12.84 0.27
N ALA A 213 -7.34 -12.06 -0.48
CA ALA A 213 -8.14 -10.95 0.05
C ALA A 213 -9.09 -11.40 1.16
N SER A 214 -9.73 -12.57 1.02
CA SER A 214 -10.68 -13.11 1.99
C SER A 214 -10.00 -13.53 3.29
N SER A 215 -8.85 -14.17 3.20
CA SER A 215 -8.03 -14.57 4.34
C SER A 215 -7.48 -13.36 5.09
N LEU A 216 -7.09 -12.30 4.38
CA LEU A 216 -6.65 -11.05 5.01
C LEU A 216 -7.79 -10.40 5.78
N LEU A 217 -9.01 -10.34 5.22
CA LEU A 217 -10.18 -9.80 5.92
C LEU A 217 -10.52 -10.62 7.19
N GLN A 218 -10.39 -11.95 7.11
CA GLN A 218 -10.58 -12.80 8.27
C GLN A 218 -9.49 -12.57 9.35
N LEU A 219 -8.24 -12.38 8.94
CA LEU A 219 -7.16 -12.02 9.87
C LEU A 219 -7.40 -10.67 10.54
N ARG A 220 -7.86 -9.64 9.80
CA ARG A 220 -8.25 -8.34 10.36
C ARG A 220 -9.33 -8.49 11.42
N LYS A 221 -10.39 -9.26 11.12
CA LYS A 221 -11.47 -9.53 12.07
C LYS A 221 -10.94 -10.22 13.34
N ASN A 222 -10.14 -11.25 13.18
CA ASN A 222 -9.57 -11.99 14.31
C ASN A 222 -8.63 -11.11 15.15
N ALA A 223 -7.84 -10.24 14.51
CA ALA A 223 -6.97 -9.29 15.22
C ALA A 223 -7.78 -8.28 16.04
N GLY A 224 -8.93 -7.83 15.56
CA GLY A 224 -9.84 -6.93 16.29
C GLY A 224 -10.53 -7.59 17.49
N GLU A 225 -10.58 -8.92 17.55
CA GLU A 225 -11.16 -9.68 18.68
C GLU A 225 -10.16 -9.96 19.80
N VAL A 226 -8.88 -9.58 19.65
CA VAL A 226 -7.85 -9.78 20.68
C VAL A 226 -8.14 -8.90 21.88
N PHE A 227 -8.17 -9.53 23.08
CA PHE A 227 -8.37 -8.79 24.32
C PHE A 227 -7.18 -7.87 24.60
N VAL A 228 -7.48 -6.58 24.78
CA VAL A 228 -6.50 -5.56 25.17
C VAL A 228 -6.87 -5.03 26.56
N HIS A 229 -5.94 -5.12 27.50
CA HIS A 229 -6.15 -4.65 28.86
C HIS A 229 -6.21 -3.12 28.90
N GLU A 230 -7.11 -2.54 29.72
CA GLU A 230 -7.33 -1.08 29.83
C GLU A 230 -6.04 -0.25 30.06
N LEU A 231 -5.03 -0.83 30.72
CA LEU A 231 -3.75 -0.15 30.96
C LEU A 231 -2.97 0.15 29.66
N ILE A 232 -3.29 -0.53 28.55
CA ILE A 232 -2.63 -0.30 27.26
C ILE A 232 -3.24 0.90 26.52
N TYR A 233 -4.49 1.29 26.87
CA TYR A 233 -5.18 2.45 26.31
C TYR A 233 -4.81 3.79 27.02
N ARG A 234 -3.97 3.75 28.03
CA ARG A 234 -3.47 4.91 28.79
C ARG A 234 -2.05 5.28 28.35
#